data_9382744fa3905b66c76f97582aac1bff
#
_entry.id   9382744fa3905b66c76f97582aac1bff
#
_cell.length_a   1.000
_cell.length_b   1.000
_cell.length_c   1.000
_cell.angle_alpha   90.00
_cell.angle_beta   90.00
_cell.angle_gamma   90.00
#
_symmetry.space_group_name_H-M   'P 1'
#
loop_
_entity.id
_entity.type
_entity.pdbx_description
1 polymer ?
#
loop_
_entity_poly.entity_id
_entity_poly.type
_entity_poly.pdbx_seq_one_letter_code
_entity_poly.pdbx_strand_id
1 'polypeptide(L)'
;MIHCMQCGAKLEEKYLASEGKNIPWCPVCNAYRFPVFNAGVSMIITNPKRDKVLLIRQYGGDEYILCAGYINRGEDAEDAAIREIREELGLEVQFLSFNRSHFYAPSNTLMFNFTAVVSDANAVPNEEIDSWSWMGIDEARSRIRRNSLAQAFLNGYLSGAWNFPESPAKPYK
;
A
#
# COMPACT_ATOMS: atom_id res chain seq x y z
N MET A 1 -10.04 -4.60 -18.66
CA MET A 1 -10.02 -6.11 -18.66
C MET A 1 -10.63 -6.56 -19.97
N ILE A 2 -9.92 -7.41 -20.75
CA ILE A 2 -10.38 -7.84 -22.09
C ILE A 2 -10.88 -9.29 -22.04
N HIS A 3 -10.34 -10.11 -21.15
CA HIS A 3 -10.69 -11.52 -20.99
C HIS A 3 -11.18 -11.81 -19.56
N CYS A 4 -12.06 -12.78 -19.46
CA CYS A 4 -12.59 -13.24 -18.18
C CYS A 4 -11.50 -13.93 -17.36
N MET A 5 -11.26 -13.46 -16.16
CA MET A 5 -10.25 -14.02 -15.23
C MET A 5 -10.58 -15.44 -14.77
N GLN A 6 -11.84 -15.90 -14.91
CA GLN A 6 -12.29 -17.22 -14.47
C GLN A 6 -12.19 -18.27 -15.57
N CYS A 7 -12.57 -17.93 -16.82
CA CYS A 7 -12.64 -18.91 -17.92
C CYS A 7 -11.83 -18.54 -19.15
N GLY A 8 -11.16 -17.38 -19.18
CA GLY A 8 -10.37 -16.90 -20.30
C GLY A 8 -11.16 -16.39 -21.52
N ALA A 9 -12.50 -16.49 -21.54
CA ALA A 9 -13.31 -16.02 -22.65
C ALA A 9 -13.21 -14.51 -22.82
N LYS A 10 -13.33 -14.02 -24.06
CA LYS A 10 -13.35 -12.59 -24.36
C LYS A 10 -14.60 -11.97 -23.71
N LEU A 11 -14.43 -10.81 -23.09
CA LEU A 11 -15.51 -10.06 -22.47
C LEU A 11 -16.23 -9.18 -23.49
N GLU A 12 -17.51 -8.98 -23.25
CA GLU A 12 -18.40 -8.08 -23.99
C GLU A 12 -18.85 -6.94 -23.07
N GLU A 13 -19.23 -5.80 -23.63
CA GLU A 13 -19.84 -4.71 -22.87
C GLU A 13 -21.36 -4.94 -22.75
N LYS A 14 -21.89 -4.98 -21.52
CA LYS A 14 -23.31 -5.16 -21.24
C LYS A 14 -23.80 -4.17 -20.22
N TYR A 15 -24.94 -3.54 -20.49
CA TYR A 15 -25.52 -2.56 -19.59
C TYR A 15 -25.98 -3.22 -18.29
N LEU A 16 -25.56 -2.62 -17.16
CA LEU A 16 -25.98 -3.03 -15.82
C LEU A 16 -26.78 -1.89 -15.18
N ALA A 17 -28.09 -2.12 -15.01
CA ALA A 17 -29.02 -1.09 -14.54
C ALA A 17 -28.69 -0.54 -13.15
N SER A 18 -28.22 -1.39 -12.23
CA SER A 18 -27.79 -0.96 -10.87
C SER A 18 -26.61 0.00 -10.89
N GLU A 19 -25.76 -0.09 -11.93
CA GLU A 19 -24.57 0.78 -12.08
C GLU A 19 -24.81 1.94 -13.05
N GLY A 20 -25.90 1.92 -13.80
CA GLY A 20 -26.24 2.94 -14.80
C GLY A 20 -25.25 3.04 -15.97
N LYS A 21 -24.45 2.00 -16.24
CA LYS A 21 -23.40 1.98 -17.27
C LYS A 21 -23.13 0.58 -17.80
N ASN A 22 -22.36 0.52 -18.91
CA ASN A 22 -21.86 -0.75 -19.42
C ASN A 22 -20.71 -1.26 -18.52
N ILE A 23 -20.78 -2.55 -18.21
CA ILE A 23 -19.79 -3.29 -17.43
C ILE A 23 -19.34 -4.50 -18.27
N PRO A 24 -18.05 -4.85 -18.26
CA PRO A 24 -17.56 -6.07 -18.89
C PRO A 24 -18.37 -7.29 -18.45
N TRP A 25 -18.87 -8.05 -19.41
CA TRP A 25 -19.68 -9.24 -19.23
C TRP A 25 -19.01 -10.45 -19.85
N CYS A 26 -19.02 -11.57 -19.13
CA CYS A 26 -18.56 -12.84 -19.66
C CYS A 26 -19.74 -13.66 -20.16
N PRO A 27 -19.88 -13.90 -21.47
CA PRO A 27 -21.01 -14.68 -22.01
C PRO A 27 -20.95 -16.16 -21.62
N VAL A 28 -19.75 -16.70 -21.38
CA VAL A 28 -19.54 -18.10 -20.98
C VAL A 28 -19.90 -18.32 -19.52
N CYS A 29 -19.42 -17.47 -18.62
CA CYS A 29 -19.74 -17.54 -17.17
C CYS A 29 -21.12 -16.95 -16.84
N ASN A 30 -21.77 -16.25 -17.78
CA ASN A 30 -23.01 -15.52 -17.58
C ASN A 30 -22.92 -14.55 -16.39
N ALA A 31 -21.83 -13.76 -16.31
CA ALA A 31 -21.55 -12.90 -15.15
C ALA A 31 -20.81 -11.62 -15.53
N TYR A 32 -21.14 -10.52 -14.85
CA TYR A 32 -20.39 -9.27 -14.93
C TYR A 32 -19.00 -9.41 -14.32
N ARG A 33 -18.05 -8.62 -14.82
CA ARG A 33 -16.67 -8.56 -14.36
C ARG A 33 -16.30 -7.13 -14.02
N PHE A 34 -16.07 -6.90 -12.75
CA PHE A 34 -15.62 -5.59 -12.25
C PHE A 34 -14.10 -5.47 -12.33
N PRO A 35 -13.56 -4.23 -12.27
CA PRO A 35 -12.11 -4.02 -12.29
C PRO A 35 -11.40 -4.83 -11.21
N VAL A 36 -10.26 -5.42 -11.59
CA VAL A 36 -9.38 -6.15 -10.67
C VAL A 36 -8.12 -5.32 -10.46
N PHE A 37 -7.77 -5.13 -9.21
CA PHE A 37 -6.56 -4.45 -8.77
C PHE A 37 -6.01 -5.13 -7.52
N ASN A 38 -4.72 -4.91 -7.26
CA ASN A 38 -4.10 -5.36 -6.02
C ASN A 38 -4.54 -4.46 -4.86
N ALA A 39 -4.57 -5.00 -3.66
CA ALA A 39 -4.72 -4.24 -2.44
C ALA A 39 -3.44 -4.38 -1.61
N GLY A 40 -2.99 -3.29 -1.01
CA GLY A 40 -1.79 -3.27 -0.20
C GLY A 40 -1.85 -2.26 0.92
N VAL A 41 -0.97 -2.44 1.89
CA VAL A 41 -0.80 -1.56 3.04
C VAL A 41 0.56 -0.89 3.00
N SER A 42 0.66 0.31 3.57
CA SER A 42 1.91 1.02 3.79
C SER A 42 1.87 1.66 5.17
N MET A 43 2.92 1.51 5.96
CA MET A 43 2.90 1.89 7.36
C MET A 43 3.94 2.96 7.68
N ILE A 44 3.48 4.05 8.31
CA ILE A 44 4.33 5.02 8.99
C ILE A 44 4.51 4.52 10.42
N ILE A 45 5.62 3.82 10.66
CA ILE A 45 5.90 3.20 11.95
C ILE A 45 6.62 4.20 12.83
N THR A 46 6.07 4.49 14.00
CA THR A 46 6.67 5.39 14.98
C THR A 46 7.06 4.62 16.24
N ASN A 47 8.13 5.07 16.89
CA ASN A 47 8.53 4.56 18.19
C ASN A 47 7.50 4.92 19.30
N PRO A 48 7.59 4.34 20.51
CA PRO A 48 6.63 4.61 21.59
C PRO A 48 6.48 6.08 21.97
N LYS A 49 7.56 6.87 21.81
CA LYS A 49 7.57 8.32 22.07
C LYS A 49 6.98 9.15 20.93
N ARG A 50 6.76 8.54 19.75
CA ARG A 50 6.27 9.20 18.52
C ARG A 50 7.15 10.35 18.01
N ASP A 51 8.43 10.35 18.36
CA ASP A 51 9.43 11.35 17.94
C ASP A 51 10.34 10.85 16.81
N LYS A 52 10.24 9.55 16.46
CA LYS A 52 11.00 8.93 15.37
C LYS A 52 10.09 8.09 14.47
N VAL A 53 10.44 8.08 13.19
CA VAL A 53 9.82 7.21 12.16
C VAL A 53 10.85 6.17 11.73
N LEU A 54 10.43 4.91 11.58
CA LEU A 54 11.24 3.85 11.03
C LEU A 54 11.15 3.87 9.50
N LEU A 55 12.30 3.95 8.85
CA LEU A 55 12.44 3.76 7.41
C LEU A 55 13.30 2.53 7.13
N ILE A 56 13.00 1.85 6.03
CA ILE A 56 13.66 0.61 5.61
C ILE A 56 14.29 0.77 4.23
N ARG A 57 15.25 -0.11 3.93
CA ARG A 57 15.72 -0.44 2.58
C ARG A 57 15.52 -1.92 2.37
N GLN A 58 15.14 -2.31 1.17
CA GLN A 58 14.84 -3.70 0.84
C GLN A 58 15.22 -4.05 -0.60
N TYR A 59 15.44 -5.33 -0.86
CA TYR A 59 15.73 -5.89 -2.19
C TYR A 59 16.92 -5.25 -2.90
N GLY A 60 17.99 -4.92 -2.17
CA GLY A 60 19.20 -4.30 -2.70
C GLY A 60 19.02 -2.84 -3.10
N GLY A 61 17.94 -2.20 -2.70
CA GLY A 61 17.68 -0.79 -2.97
C GLY A 61 18.44 0.15 -2.05
N ASP A 62 18.99 1.25 -2.61
CA ASP A 62 19.76 2.25 -1.84
C ASP A 62 18.90 3.31 -1.16
N GLU A 63 17.62 3.40 -1.52
CA GLU A 63 16.72 4.45 -1.05
C GLU A 63 15.85 3.98 0.12
N TYR A 64 15.61 4.86 1.08
CA TYR A 64 14.73 4.59 2.19
C TYR A 64 13.26 4.72 1.78
N ILE A 65 12.45 3.76 2.23
CA ILE A 65 11.00 3.72 2.00
C ILE A 65 10.26 3.40 3.31
N LEU A 66 8.93 3.44 3.25
CA LEU A 66 8.06 2.92 4.30
C LEU A 66 7.92 1.40 4.15
N CYS A 67 7.76 0.68 5.25
CA CYS A 67 7.32 -0.71 5.26
C CYS A 67 5.95 -0.83 4.58
N ALA A 68 5.79 -1.82 3.71
CA ALA A 68 4.59 -2.00 2.90
C ALA A 68 4.47 -3.45 2.43
N GLY A 69 3.23 -3.95 2.35
CA GLY A 69 2.96 -5.30 1.87
C GLY A 69 1.61 -5.44 1.20
N TYR A 70 1.31 -6.61 0.69
CA TYR A 70 0.02 -6.91 0.08
C TYR A 70 -0.98 -7.43 1.11
N ILE A 71 -2.25 -7.06 0.91
CA ILE A 71 -3.37 -7.63 1.65
C ILE A 71 -3.70 -9.00 1.03
N ASN A 72 -3.74 -10.03 1.85
CA ASN A 72 -4.09 -11.37 1.42
C ASN A 72 -5.61 -11.51 1.23
N ARG A 73 -6.01 -12.50 0.46
CA ARG A 73 -7.44 -12.79 0.28
C ARG A 73 -8.07 -13.20 1.61
N GLY A 74 -9.10 -12.46 2.02
CA GLY A 74 -9.82 -12.73 3.28
C GLY A 74 -9.19 -12.07 4.50
N GLU A 75 -8.21 -11.19 4.31
CA GLU A 75 -7.56 -10.42 5.35
C GLU A 75 -8.07 -8.96 5.33
N ASP A 76 -8.28 -8.38 6.50
CA ASP A 76 -8.58 -6.96 6.64
C ASP A 76 -7.30 -6.12 6.52
N ALA A 77 -7.42 -4.86 6.08
CA ALA A 77 -6.25 -4.01 5.84
C ALA A 77 -5.46 -3.71 7.13
N GLU A 78 -6.16 -3.60 8.25
CA GLU A 78 -5.58 -3.41 9.58
C GLU A 78 -4.76 -4.63 10.01
N ASP A 79 -5.29 -5.83 9.79
CA ASP A 79 -4.61 -7.09 10.12
C ASP A 79 -3.36 -7.27 9.23
N ALA A 80 -3.47 -6.96 7.94
CA ALA A 80 -2.34 -6.96 7.03
C ALA A 80 -1.23 -6.00 7.49
N ALA A 81 -1.58 -4.79 7.90
CA ALA A 81 -0.60 -3.82 8.39
C ALA A 81 0.13 -4.31 9.64
N ILE A 82 -0.58 -4.92 10.58
CA ILE A 82 0.00 -5.50 11.81
C ILE A 82 0.89 -6.70 11.47
N ARG A 83 0.41 -7.59 10.58
CA ARG A 83 1.16 -8.77 10.15
C ARG A 83 2.47 -8.39 9.46
N GLU A 84 2.45 -7.48 8.48
CA GLU A 84 3.65 -7.03 7.77
C GLU A 84 4.69 -6.42 8.73
N ILE A 85 4.26 -5.58 9.67
CA ILE A 85 5.18 -5.00 10.68
C ILE A 85 5.82 -6.09 11.54
N ARG A 86 5.04 -7.10 11.93
CA ARG A 86 5.54 -8.22 12.73
C ARG A 86 6.47 -9.14 11.91
N GLU A 87 6.07 -9.50 10.69
CA GLU A 87 6.83 -10.41 9.82
C GLU A 87 8.14 -9.79 9.32
N GLU A 88 8.09 -8.52 8.86
CA GLU A 88 9.26 -7.88 8.30
C GLU A 88 10.22 -7.28 9.35
N LEU A 89 9.70 -6.86 10.51
CA LEU A 89 10.48 -6.07 11.48
C LEU A 89 10.50 -6.66 12.89
N GLY A 90 9.72 -7.70 13.16
CA GLY A 90 9.61 -8.29 14.50
C GLY A 90 9.02 -7.36 15.57
N LEU A 91 8.32 -6.29 15.15
CA LEU A 91 7.79 -5.28 16.05
C LEU A 91 6.31 -5.55 16.40
N GLU A 92 5.94 -5.32 17.66
CA GLU A 92 4.56 -5.43 18.11
C GLU A 92 3.86 -4.05 18.06
N VAL A 93 2.73 -4.01 17.34
CA VAL A 93 1.92 -2.80 17.18
C VAL A 93 1.06 -2.59 18.43
N GLN A 94 1.24 -1.44 19.10
CA GLN A 94 0.45 -1.03 20.26
C GLN A 94 -0.77 -0.20 19.87
N PHE A 95 -0.64 0.59 18.79
CA PHE A 95 -1.71 1.43 18.28
C PHE A 95 -1.60 1.52 16.75
N LEU A 96 -2.75 1.40 16.08
CA LEU A 96 -2.86 1.54 14.63
C LEU A 96 -3.96 2.56 14.29
N SER A 97 -3.70 3.44 13.33
CA SER A 97 -4.67 4.41 12.85
C SER A 97 -4.60 4.52 11.34
N PHE A 98 -5.76 4.45 10.69
CA PHE A 98 -5.87 4.69 9.25
C PHE A 98 -5.63 6.17 8.93
N ASN A 99 -4.80 6.43 7.94
CA ASN A 99 -4.51 7.77 7.46
C ASN A 99 -5.30 8.08 6.17
N ARG A 100 -5.02 7.32 5.11
CA ARG A 100 -5.60 7.54 3.79
C ARG A 100 -5.42 6.33 2.88
N SER A 101 -6.31 6.19 1.88
CA SER A 101 -6.09 5.31 0.72
C SER A 101 -5.68 6.13 -0.50
N HIS A 102 -4.92 5.49 -1.40
CA HIS A 102 -4.53 6.04 -2.69
C HIS A 102 -4.37 4.93 -3.72
N PHE A 103 -4.96 5.10 -4.91
CA PHE A 103 -4.76 4.14 -6.00
C PHE A 103 -3.46 4.44 -6.72
N TYR A 104 -2.50 3.53 -6.59
CA TYR A 104 -1.18 3.66 -7.24
C TYR A 104 -1.20 2.98 -8.61
N ALA A 105 -1.43 3.77 -9.64
CA ALA A 105 -1.60 3.31 -11.02
C ALA A 105 -0.41 2.50 -11.59
N PRO A 106 0.87 2.80 -11.28
CA PRO A 106 2.00 2.04 -11.83
C PRO A 106 1.98 0.55 -11.50
N SER A 107 1.50 0.15 -10.32
CA SER A 107 1.38 -1.26 -9.93
C SER A 107 -0.08 -1.75 -9.89
N ASN A 108 -1.05 -0.95 -10.36
CA ASN A 108 -2.46 -1.29 -10.29
C ASN A 108 -2.89 -1.69 -8.86
N THR A 109 -2.48 -0.91 -7.86
CA THR A 109 -2.67 -1.26 -6.44
C THR A 109 -3.44 -0.17 -5.71
N LEU A 110 -4.49 -0.54 -4.98
CA LEU A 110 -5.11 0.34 -3.99
C LEU A 110 -4.33 0.20 -2.69
N MET A 111 -3.61 1.26 -2.31
CA MET A 111 -2.81 1.32 -1.09
C MET A 111 -3.60 1.95 0.05
N PHE A 112 -3.58 1.30 1.20
CA PHE A 112 -4.11 1.80 2.48
C PHE A 112 -2.92 2.20 3.35
N ASN A 113 -2.83 3.47 3.73
CA ASN A 113 -1.74 3.95 4.58
C ASN A 113 -2.20 4.07 6.02
N PHE A 114 -1.38 3.54 6.93
CA PHE A 114 -1.60 3.56 8.37
C PHE A 114 -0.44 4.23 9.09
N THR A 115 -0.73 4.79 10.27
CA THR A 115 0.27 5.10 11.29
C THR A 115 0.22 4.03 12.35
N ALA A 116 1.36 3.39 12.62
CA ALA A 116 1.53 2.40 13.67
C ALA A 116 2.46 2.95 14.75
N VAL A 117 2.06 2.80 16.02
CA VAL A 117 2.94 3.02 17.17
C VAL A 117 3.32 1.65 17.73
N VAL A 118 4.61 1.36 17.80
CA VAL A 118 5.10 0.07 18.30
C VAL A 118 5.36 0.11 19.80
N SER A 119 5.36 -1.06 20.46
CA SER A 119 5.58 -1.17 21.91
C SER A 119 7.01 -0.87 22.34
N ASP A 120 7.98 -1.13 21.47
CA ASP A 120 9.40 -0.83 21.67
C ASP A 120 10.09 -0.52 20.33
N ALA A 121 11.36 -0.15 20.38
CA ALA A 121 12.12 0.23 19.18
C ALA A 121 13.16 -0.84 18.75
N ASN A 122 13.08 -2.05 19.28
CA ASN A 122 14.04 -3.13 19.00
C ASN A 122 13.60 -3.94 17.79
N ALA A 123 13.77 -3.40 16.60
CA ALA A 123 13.43 -4.10 15.36
C ALA A 123 14.39 -5.28 15.12
N VAL A 124 13.81 -6.42 14.73
CA VAL A 124 14.51 -7.63 14.30
C VAL A 124 14.00 -7.96 12.89
N PRO A 125 14.62 -7.38 11.85
CA PRO A 125 14.11 -7.54 10.50
C PRO A 125 14.31 -8.96 9.96
N ASN A 126 13.46 -9.34 8.99
CA ASN A 126 13.61 -10.58 8.23
C ASN A 126 14.61 -10.38 7.06
N GLU A 127 14.75 -11.41 6.21
CA GLU A 127 15.68 -11.43 5.08
C GLU A 127 15.32 -10.44 3.95
N GLU A 128 14.11 -9.89 3.92
CA GLU A 128 13.65 -8.94 2.90
C GLU A 128 14.19 -7.54 3.15
N ILE A 129 14.54 -7.23 4.40
CA ILE A 129 15.00 -5.91 4.84
C ILE A 129 16.52 -5.85 4.88
N ASP A 130 17.13 -5.15 3.96
CA ASP A 130 18.59 -4.97 3.90
C ASP A 130 19.11 -4.08 5.03
N SER A 131 18.36 -3.05 5.38
CA SER A 131 18.70 -2.14 6.48
C SER A 131 17.49 -1.32 6.94
N TRP A 132 17.52 -0.85 8.18
CA TRP A 132 16.50 0.02 8.75
C TRP A 132 17.13 1.10 9.64
N SER A 133 16.37 2.17 9.87
CA SER A 133 16.83 3.23 10.78
C SER A 133 15.64 3.98 11.40
N TRP A 134 15.74 4.21 12.70
CA TRP A 134 14.87 5.15 13.42
C TRP A 134 15.39 6.57 13.21
N MET A 135 14.66 7.37 12.45
CA MET A 135 15.02 8.75 12.10
C MET A 135 14.10 9.74 12.78
N GLY A 136 14.65 10.85 13.22
CA GLY A 136 13.84 12.01 13.58
C GLY A 136 13.03 12.49 12.36
N ILE A 137 11.93 13.22 12.61
CA ILE A 137 10.97 13.61 11.56
C ILE A 137 11.64 14.33 10.39
N ASP A 138 12.48 15.32 10.65
CA ASP A 138 13.16 16.09 9.60
C ASP A 138 14.15 15.24 8.80
N GLU A 139 14.87 14.34 9.47
CA GLU A 139 15.77 13.40 8.83
C GLU A 139 14.97 12.43 7.93
N ALA A 140 13.90 11.84 8.44
CA ALA A 140 13.04 10.94 7.67
C ALA A 140 12.50 11.60 6.39
N ARG A 141 12.02 12.86 6.48
CA ARG A 141 11.58 13.64 5.32
C ARG A 141 12.68 13.87 4.29
N SER A 142 13.91 14.08 4.73
CA SER A 142 15.04 14.35 3.84
C SER A 142 15.59 13.10 3.16
N ARG A 143 15.49 11.93 3.83
CA ARG A 143 16.09 10.67 3.41
C ARG A 143 15.17 9.71 2.70
N ILE A 144 13.86 9.86 2.85
CA ILE A 144 12.88 9.03 2.16
C ILE A 144 12.99 9.22 0.64
N ARG A 145 12.82 8.15 -0.12
CA ARG A 145 12.85 8.16 -1.60
C ARG A 145 11.99 9.27 -2.16
N ARG A 146 12.62 10.16 -2.94
CA ARG A 146 11.96 11.32 -3.54
C ARG A 146 10.97 10.92 -4.63
N ASN A 147 9.91 11.70 -4.78
CA ASN A 147 8.85 11.52 -5.79
C ASN A 147 8.20 10.12 -5.74
N SER A 148 8.16 9.52 -4.56
CA SER A 148 7.57 8.22 -4.30
C SER A 148 6.24 8.32 -3.57
N LEU A 149 5.45 7.25 -3.65
CA LEU A 149 4.23 7.11 -2.85
C LEU A 149 4.53 7.13 -1.34
N ALA A 150 5.65 6.52 -0.93
CA ALA A 150 6.11 6.54 0.47
C ALA A 150 6.35 7.96 0.97
N GLN A 151 7.02 8.81 0.17
CA GLN A 151 7.21 10.22 0.52
C GLN A 151 5.89 10.99 0.61
N ALA A 152 4.96 10.74 -0.33
CA ALA A 152 3.66 11.39 -0.33
C ALA A 152 2.85 11.05 0.94
N PHE A 153 2.85 9.79 1.36
CA PHE A 153 2.22 9.36 2.61
C PHE A 153 2.89 9.99 3.83
N LEU A 154 4.23 9.94 3.92
CA LEU A 154 4.96 10.53 5.05
C LEU A 154 4.69 12.04 5.15
N ASN A 155 4.79 12.77 4.05
CA ASN A 155 4.52 14.21 4.02
C ASN A 155 3.07 14.53 4.39
N GLY A 156 2.10 13.75 3.89
CA GLY A 156 0.69 13.89 4.25
C GLY A 156 0.44 13.72 5.74
N TYR A 157 1.03 12.71 6.34
CA TYR A 157 0.98 12.48 7.78
C TYR A 157 1.55 13.66 8.58
N LEU A 158 2.71 14.19 8.17
CA LEU A 158 3.42 15.23 8.91
C LEU A 158 2.81 16.62 8.75
N SER A 159 2.17 16.92 7.62
CA SER A 159 1.68 18.27 7.29
C SER A 159 0.16 18.37 7.17
N GLY A 160 -0.55 17.25 7.17
CA GLY A 160 -1.97 17.18 6.84
C GLY A 160 -2.29 17.42 5.35
N ALA A 161 -1.28 17.72 4.52
CA ALA A 161 -1.44 17.99 3.08
C ALA A 161 -1.03 16.77 2.25
N TRP A 162 -2.01 16.09 1.66
CA TRP A 162 -1.83 14.84 0.91
C TRP A 162 -1.63 15.12 -0.59
N ASN A 163 -0.38 15.37 -0.99
CA ASN A 163 -0.01 15.61 -2.38
C ASN A 163 0.64 14.35 -2.96
N PHE A 164 -0.12 13.60 -3.75
CA PHE A 164 0.40 12.41 -4.41
C PHE A 164 1.07 12.76 -5.74
N PRO A 165 2.18 12.08 -6.11
CA PRO A 165 2.76 12.25 -7.43
C PRO A 165 1.73 11.83 -8.47
N GLU A 166 1.50 12.68 -9.47
CA GLU A 166 0.67 12.34 -10.63
C GLU A 166 1.34 11.19 -11.38
N SER A 167 0.80 10.00 -11.22
CA SER A 167 1.17 8.88 -12.07
C SER A 167 0.12 8.78 -13.16
N PRO A 168 0.46 9.06 -14.43
CA PRO A 168 -0.47 8.83 -15.52
C PRO A 168 -0.89 7.37 -15.49
N ALA A 169 -2.19 7.13 -15.38
CA ALA A 169 -2.74 5.79 -15.51
C ALA A 169 -2.22 5.22 -16.83
N LYS A 170 -1.45 4.14 -16.78
CA LYS A 170 -1.09 3.42 -18.01
C LYS A 170 -2.40 2.92 -18.61
N PRO A 171 -2.72 3.28 -19.86
CA PRO A 171 -3.92 2.76 -20.47
C PRO A 171 -3.82 1.23 -20.46
N TYR A 172 -4.86 0.60 -20.00
CA TYR A 172 -4.99 -0.86 -20.10
C TYR A 172 -4.88 -1.22 -21.59
N LYS A 173 -3.78 -1.85 -21.97
CA LYS A 173 -3.61 -2.41 -23.32
C LYS A 173 -4.37 -3.73 -23.43
#